data_b7feb868882c2cc6cfc226b21c932f97
#
_entry.id   b7feb868882c2cc6cfc226b21c932f97
#
_cell.length_a   1.000
_cell.length_b   1.000
_cell.length_c   1.000
_cell.angle_alpha   90.00
_cell.angle_beta   90.00
_cell.angle_gamma   90.00
#
_symmetry.space_group_name_H-M   'P 1'
#
loop_
_entity.id
_entity.type
_entity.pdbx_description
1 polymer ?
#
loop_
_entity_poly.entity_id
_entity_poly.type
_entity_poly.pdbx_seq_one_letter_code
_entity_poly.pdbx_strand_id
1 'polypeptide(L)'
;MSSPSSHLLPLDADARAALGAAAVNVAEDSLFAFAEPCSADALAVTLDARPDGEPWMAAMVRFRGPFHGDAEVTLPRALAEELCASFSGADPSELEPQHVADFTGEFANMACGLWLTRTHGQARFDLEAPRVHAY
;
A
#
# COMPACT_ATOMS: atom_id res chain seq x y z
N MET A 1 4.10 25.52 -19.49
CA MET A 1 3.22 24.49 -18.92
C MET A 1 4.08 23.44 -18.21
N SER A 2 3.80 23.21 -16.95
CA SER A 2 4.57 22.22 -16.22
C SER A 2 4.17 20.81 -16.66
N SER A 3 5.16 19.95 -16.82
CA SER A 3 4.94 18.53 -17.08
C SER A 3 4.25 17.86 -15.87
N PRO A 4 3.33 16.89 -16.07
CA PRO A 4 2.78 16.11 -14.97
C PRO A 4 3.87 15.50 -14.08
N SER A 5 5.01 15.14 -14.63
CA SER A 5 6.15 14.59 -13.89
C SER A 5 6.76 15.58 -12.92
N SER A 6 6.51 16.90 -13.05
CA SER A 6 7.03 17.90 -12.13
C SER A 6 6.42 17.76 -10.73
N HIS A 7 5.29 17.05 -10.60
CA HIS A 7 4.63 16.78 -9.34
C HIS A 7 5.10 15.48 -8.68
N LEU A 8 5.87 14.68 -9.40
CA LEU A 8 6.34 13.37 -8.95
C LEU A 8 7.78 13.47 -8.45
N LEU A 9 7.97 14.30 -7.44
CA LEU A 9 9.29 14.41 -6.83
C LEU A 9 9.63 13.10 -6.11
N PRO A 10 10.84 12.56 -6.31
CA PRO A 10 11.25 11.37 -5.57
C PRO A 10 11.25 11.66 -4.08
N LEU A 11 10.77 10.72 -3.30
CA LEU A 11 10.87 10.80 -1.85
C LEU A 11 12.34 10.70 -1.44
N ASP A 12 12.75 11.46 -0.44
CA ASP A 12 14.05 11.28 0.16
C ASP A 12 14.13 9.93 0.91
N ALA A 13 15.33 9.53 1.31
CA ALA A 13 15.55 8.25 1.97
C ALA A 13 14.78 8.15 3.29
N ASP A 14 14.68 9.23 4.05
CA ASP A 14 13.97 9.24 5.33
C ASP A 14 12.46 9.08 5.12
N ALA A 15 11.89 9.74 4.12
CA ALA A 15 10.48 9.62 3.80
C ALA A 15 10.14 8.22 3.32
N ARG A 16 11.00 7.61 2.52
CA ARG A 16 10.82 6.22 2.06
C ARG A 16 10.86 5.24 3.22
N ALA A 17 11.83 5.40 4.12
CA ALA A 17 11.95 4.54 5.29
C ALA A 17 10.72 4.68 6.19
N ALA A 18 10.21 5.89 6.37
CA ALA A 18 9.02 6.16 7.18
C ALA A 18 7.78 5.52 6.56
N LEU A 19 7.63 5.57 5.24
CA LEU A 19 6.51 4.94 4.55
C LEU A 19 6.57 3.42 4.67
N GLY A 20 7.74 2.84 4.47
CA GLY A 20 7.95 1.40 4.65
C GLY A 20 7.65 0.94 6.08
N ALA A 21 8.11 1.69 7.08
CA ALA A 21 7.84 1.40 8.49
C ALA A 21 6.34 1.49 8.80
N ALA A 22 5.62 2.46 8.24
CA ALA A 22 4.18 2.58 8.41
C ALA A 22 3.45 1.35 7.84
N ALA A 23 3.83 0.92 6.64
CA ALA A 23 3.24 -0.27 6.01
C ALA A 23 3.51 -1.53 6.84
N VAL A 24 4.73 -1.70 7.35
CA VAL A 24 5.10 -2.83 8.21
C VAL A 24 4.24 -2.84 9.48
N ASN A 25 4.07 -1.68 10.11
CA ASN A 25 3.27 -1.59 11.34
C ASN A 25 1.79 -1.89 11.10
N VAL A 26 1.24 -1.44 9.98
CA VAL A 26 -0.14 -1.80 9.63
C VAL A 26 -0.27 -3.31 9.44
N ALA A 27 0.69 -3.92 8.74
CA ALA A 27 0.68 -5.36 8.52
C ALA A 27 0.74 -6.13 9.84
N GLU A 28 1.61 -5.73 10.75
CA GLU A 28 1.78 -6.42 12.04
C GLU A 28 0.59 -6.18 12.99
N ASP A 29 0.19 -4.93 13.17
CA ASP A 29 -0.79 -4.55 14.20
C ASP A 29 -2.22 -4.81 13.77
N SER A 30 -2.54 -4.64 12.49
CA SER A 30 -3.91 -4.75 12.00
C SER A 30 -4.18 -6.04 11.25
N LEU A 31 -3.16 -6.63 10.63
CA LEU A 31 -3.31 -7.82 9.80
C LEU A 31 -2.68 -9.06 10.41
N PHE A 32 -1.98 -8.92 11.53
CA PHE A 32 -1.27 -10.02 12.20
C PHE A 32 -0.27 -10.71 11.27
N ALA A 33 0.27 -9.96 10.32
CA ALA A 33 1.22 -10.47 9.34
C ALA A 33 2.62 -9.99 9.67
N PHE A 34 3.60 -10.86 9.45
CA PHE A 34 4.99 -10.51 9.67
C PHE A 34 5.54 -9.89 8.38
N ALA A 35 6.08 -8.68 8.47
CA ALA A 35 6.62 -7.98 7.32
C ALA A 35 7.95 -7.32 7.67
N GLU A 36 8.86 -7.31 6.71
CA GLU A 36 10.16 -6.67 6.85
C GLU A 36 10.42 -5.77 5.66
N PRO A 37 11.04 -4.59 5.86
CA PRO A 37 11.50 -3.79 4.74
C PRO A 37 12.57 -4.56 3.95
N CYS A 38 12.54 -4.42 2.63
CA CYS A 38 13.60 -5.00 1.80
C CYS A 38 14.22 -3.92 0.90
N SER A 39 15.46 -4.18 0.46
CA SER A 39 16.13 -3.29 -0.47
C SER A 39 15.49 -3.36 -1.86
N ALA A 40 15.72 -2.32 -2.67
CA ALA A 40 15.25 -2.33 -4.05
C ALA A 40 15.85 -3.50 -4.85
N ASP A 41 17.10 -3.85 -4.59
CA ASP A 41 17.77 -4.97 -5.26
C ASP A 41 17.13 -6.31 -4.87
N ALA A 42 16.86 -6.51 -3.58
CA ALA A 42 16.19 -7.72 -3.11
C ALA A 42 14.76 -7.82 -3.66
N LEU A 43 14.06 -6.71 -3.75
CA LEU A 43 12.72 -6.65 -4.34
C LEU A 43 12.77 -7.04 -5.83
N ALA A 44 13.72 -6.50 -6.58
CA ALA A 44 13.86 -6.82 -8.00
C ALA A 44 14.10 -8.31 -8.21
N VAL A 45 14.96 -8.94 -7.41
CA VAL A 45 15.21 -10.39 -7.50
C VAL A 45 13.91 -11.17 -7.19
N THR A 46 13.17 -10.76 -6.18
CA THR A 46 11.91 -11.40 -5.81
C THR A 46 10.87 -11.29 -6.92
N LEU A 47 10.76 -10.10 -7.53
CA LEU A 47 9.81 -9.86 -8.63
C LEU A 47 10.17 -10.67 -9.87
N ASP A 48 11.46 -10.76 -10.20
CA ASP A 48 11.94 -11.53 -11.36
C ASP A 48 11.70 -13.05 -11.19
N ALA A 49 11.66 -13.52 -9.95
CA ALA A 49 11.43 -14.94 -9.65
C ALA A 49 9.94 -15.31 -9.68
N ARG A 50 9.03 -14.34 -9.80
CA ARG A 50 7.60 -14.62 -9.83
C ARG A 50 7.18 -15.15 -11.19
N PRO A 51 6.22 -16.09 -11.23
CA PRO A 51 5.71 -16.60 -12.50
C PRO A 51 5.07 -15.50 -13.35
N ASP A 52 5.30 -15.58 -14.67
CA ASP A 52 4.62 -14.70 -15.62
C ASP A 52 3.10 -14.93 -15.55
N GLY A 53 2.34 -13.86 -15.66
CA GLY A 53 0.88 -13.93 -15.63
C GLY A 53 0.27 -14.06 -14.25
N GLU A 54 1.08 -14.01 -13.19
CA GLU A 54 0.55 -13.97 -11.83
C GLU A 54 -0.23 -12.68 -11.62
N PRO A 55 -1.52 -12.77 -11.17
CA PRO A 55 -2.33 -11.58 -10.98
C PRO A 55 -1.89 -10.74 -9.79
N TRP A 56 -2.06 -9.44 -9.94
CA TRP A 56 -1.71 -8.44 -8.93
C TRP A 56 -2.93 -7.60 -8.55
N MET A 57 -2.89 -7.05 -7.35
CA MET A 57 -3.83 -6.04 -6.87
C MET A 57 -3.06 -4.76 -6.59
N ALA A 58 -3.58 -3.64 -7.04
CA ALA A 58 -3.02 -2.32 -6.73
C ALA A 58 -4.12 -1.43 -6.15
N ALA A 59 -3.77 -0.72 -5.09
CA ALA A 59 -4.64 0.27 -4.49
C ALA A 59 -3.90 1.59 -4.39
N MET A 60 -4.51 2.66 -4.86
CA MET A 60 -3.94 4.00 -4.82
C MET A 60 -4.81 4.92 -3.99
N VAL A 61 -4.16 5.66 -3.09
CA VAL A 61 -4.79 6.66 -2.24
C VAL A 61 -4.21 8.02 -2.58
N ARG A 62 -5.08 8.95 -2.93
CA ARG A 62 -4.68 10.35 -3.15
C ARG A 62 -4.88 11.14 -1.88
N PHE A 63 -3.87 11.91 -1.50
CA PHE A 63 -3.95 12.77 -0.34
C PHE A 63 -3.71 14.23 -0.72
N ARG A 64 -4.32 15.13 0.03
CA ARG A 64 -4.22 16.58 -0.14
C ARG A 64 -4.06 17.24 1.23
N GLY A 65 -3.23 18.26 1.26
CA GLY A 65 -2.98 19.05 2.45
C GLY A 65 -1.95 20.11 2.11
N PRO A 66 -0.99 20.41 2.99
CA PRO A 66 0.11 21.33 2.68
C PRO A 66 0.87 20.95 1.41
N PHE A 67 0.86 19.66 1.07
CA PHE A 67 1.27 19.14 -0.23
C PHE A 67 0.32 18.01 -0.61
N HIS A 68 0.39 17.55 -1.84
CA HIS A 68 -0.48 16.47 -2.32
C HIS A 68 0.34 15.40 -3.02
N GLY A 69 -0.23 14.22 -3.12
CA GLY A 69 0.41 13.10 -3.77
C GLY A 69 -0.47 11.86 -3.79
N ASP A 70 0.10 10.81 -4.31
CA ASP A 70 -0.53 9.49 -4.38
C ASP A 70 0.36 8.47 -3.68
N ALA A 71 -0.25 7.63 -2.84
CA ALA A 71 0.41 6.47 -2.26
C ALA A 71 -0.21 5.21 -2.87
N GLU A 72 0.63 4.30 -3.31
CA GLU A 72 0.18 3.06 -3.93
C GLU A 72 0.72 1.85 -3.21
N VAL A 73 -0.15 0.86 -3.00
CA VAL A 73 0.21 -0.47 -2.53
C VAL A 73 -0.08 -1.45 -3.65
N THR A 74 0.91 -2.26 -3.99
CA THR A 74 0.78 -3.31 -4.99
C THR A 74 1.13 -4.64 -4.35
N LEU A 75 0.21 -5.59 -4.44
CA LEU A 75 0.37 -6.91 -3.83
C LEU A 75 0.04 -7.99 -4.85
N PRO A 76 0.74 -9.14 -4.80
CA PRO A 76 0.22 -10.33 -5.48
C PRO A 76 -1.18 -10.62 -4.98
N ARG A 77 -2.08 -10.98 -5.88
CA ARG A 77 -3.48 -11.25 -5.53
C ARG A 77 -3.60 -12.34 -4.47
N ALA A 78 -2.80 -13.39 -4.57
CA ALA A 78 -2.80 -14.47 -3.59
C ALA A 78 -2.46 -13.95 -2.18
N LEU A 79 -1.48 -13.04 -2.08
CA LEU A 79 -1.13 -12.43 -0.81
C LEU A 79 -2.26 -11.53 -0.29
N ALA A 80 -2.87 -10.75 -1.17
CA ALA A 80 -4.01 -9.91 -0.80
C ALA A 80 -5.17 -10.76 -0.25
N GLU A 81 -5.44 -11.90 -0.86
CA GLU A 81 -6.46 -12.83 -0.39
C GLU A 81 -6.14 -13.38 1.01
N GLU A 82 -4.89 -13.79 1.24
CA GLU A 82 -4.46 -14.28 2.55
C GLU A 82 -4.58 -13.21 3.64
N LEU A 83 -4.11 -12.01 3.36
CA LEU A 83 -4.17 -10.90 4.31
C LEU A 83 -5.62 -10.49 4.58
N CYS A 84 -6.46 -10.48 3.54
CA CYS A 84 -7.88 -10.19 3.67
C CYS A 84 -8.57 -11.21 4.58
N ALA A 85 -8.26 -12.49 4.40
CA ALA A 85 -8.81 -13.55 5.23
C ALA A 85 -8.40 -13.37 6.70
N SER A 86 -7.13 -13.08 6.95
CA SER A 86 -6.63 -12.82 8.30
C SER A 86 -7.30 -11.61 8.94
N PHE A 87 -7.45 -10.54 8.18
CA PHE A 87 -8.06 -9.29 8.66
C PHE A 87 -9.53 -9.46 9.00
N SER A 88 -10.28 -10.18 8.17
CA SER A 88 -11.73 -10.36 8.33
C SER A 88 -12.11 -11.56 9.18
N GLY A 89 -11.16 -12.46 9.46
CA GLY A 89 -11.44 -13.71 10.17
C GLY A 89 -12.19 -14.73 9.31
N ALA A 90 -12.28 -14.51 8.00
CA ALA A 90 -12.99 -15.40 7.10
C ALA A 90 -12.05 -16.48 6.53
N ASP A 91 -12.64 -17.58 6.08
CA ASP A 91 -11.91 -18.57 5.30
C ASP A 91 -11.61 -18.00 3.91
N PRO A 92 -10.39 -18.18 3.36
CA PRO A 92 -10.07 -17.67 2.02
C PRO A 92 -11.05 -18.11 0.94
N SER A 93 -11.65 -19.31 1.07
CA SER A 93 -12.64 -19.82 0.11
C SER A 93 -13.97 -19.06 0.13
N GLU A 94 -14.23 -18.30 1.20
CA GLU A 94 -15.46 -17.51 1.36
C GLU A 94 -15.32 -16.09 0.84
N LEU A 95 -14.11 -15.69 0.46
CA LEU A 95 -13.85 -14.31 0.02
C LEU A 95 -14.34 -14.10 -1.41
N GLU A 96 -15.07 -13.01 -1.60
CA GLU A 96 -15.43 -12.54 -2.93
C GLU A 96 -14.39 -11.54 -3.43
N PRO A 97 -14.24 -11.36 -4.77
CA PRO A 97 -13.28 -10.40 -5.31
C PRO A 97 -13.43 -8.99 -4.75
N GLN A 98 -14.67 -8.56 -4.49
CA GLN A 98 -14.93 -7.23 -3.92
C GLN A 98 -14.37 -7.09 -2.50
N HIS A 99 -14.42 -8.16 -1.69
CA HIS A 99 -13.86 -8.15 -0.34
C HIS A 99 -12.34 -7.92 -0.39
N VAL A 100 -11.67 -8.59 -1.32
CA VAL A 100 -10.22 -8.46 -1.49
C VAL A 100 -9.85 -7.06 -1.97
N ALA A 101 -10.63 -6.50 -2.90
CA ALA A 101 -10.43 -5.13 -3.38
C ALA A 101 -10.62 -4.12 -2.26
N ASP A 102 -11.69 -4.24 -1.50
CA ASP A 102 -11.97 -3.33 -0.38
C ASP A 102 -10.88 -3.41 0.68
N PHE A 103 -10.40 -4.60 0.98
CA PHE A 103 -9.31 -4.81 1.92
C PHE A 103 -8.02 -4.14 1.43
N THR A 104 -7.67 -4.33 0.14
CA THR A 104 -6.44 -3.76 -0.42
C THR A 104 -6.49 -2.22 -0.35
N GLY A 105 -7.64 -1.65 -0.66
CA GLY A 105 -7.87 -0.22 -0.52
C GLY A 105 -7.72 0.26 0.93
N GLU A 106 -8.29 -0.47 1.87
CA GLU A 106 -8.19 -0.14 3.29
C GLU A 106 -6.74 -0.20 3.79
N PHE A 107 -5.99 -1.21 3.36
CA PHE A 107 -4.56 -1.31 3.69
C PHE A 107 -3.81 -0.07 3.21
N ALA A 108 -4.01 0.31 1.94
CA ALA A 108 -3.34 1.49 1.37
C ALA A 108 -3.72 2.76 2.15
N ASN A 109 -4.99 2.89 2.51
CA ASN A 109 -5.50 4.03 3.25
C ASN A 109 -4.87 4.10 4.65
N MET A 110 -4.82 2.98 5.36
CA MET A 110 -4.20 2.91 6.69
C MET A 110 -2.72 3.21 6.65
N ALA A 111 -1.99 2.63 5.71
CA ALA A 111 -0.54 2.85 5.58
C ALA A 111 -0.23 4.31 5.24
N CYS A 112 -0.98 4.89 4.31
CA CYS A 112 -0.81 6.30 3.93
C CYS A 112 -1.13 7.22 5.10
N GLY A 113 -2.24 7.00 5.77
CA GLY A 113 -2.65 7.81 6.92
C GLY A 113 -1.65 7.76 8.06
N LEU A 114 -1.14 6.58 8.38
CA LEU A 114 -0.14 6.42 9.43
C LEU A 114 1.17 7.11 9.06
N TRP A 115 1.59 7.00 7.82
CA TRP A 115 2.79 7.68 7.32
C TRP A 115 2.68 9.19 7.45
N LEU A 116 1.57 9.76 6.98
CA LEU A 116 1.34 11.22 7.07
C LEU A 116 1.28 11.69 8.52
N THR A 117 0.64 10.95 9.39
CA THR A 117 0.56 11.27 10.82
C THR A 117 1.94 11.26 11.47
N ARG A 118 2.79 10.30 11.13
CA ARG A 118 4.13 10.19 11.71
C ARG A 118 5.09 11.25 11.21
N THR A 119 4.99 11.60 9.93
CA THR A 119 5.93 12.54 9.31
C THR A 119 5.46 13.98 9.33
N HIS A 120 4.15 14.20 9.37
CA HIS A 120 3.54 15.52 9.30
C HIS A 120 2.33 15.65 10.24
N GLY A 121 2.47 15.13 11.47
CA GLY A 121 1.37 15.05 12.43
C GLY A 121 0.77 16.39 12.85
N GLN A 122 1.47 17.50 12.63
CA GLN A 122 0.95 18.85 12.90
C GLN A 122 0.07 19.37 11.77
N ALA A 123 0.12 18.75 10.62
CA ALA A 123 -0.63 19.17 9.44
C ALA A 123 -1.89 18.31 9.26
N ARG A 124 -2.87 18.91 8.60
CA ARG A 124 -4.11 18.21 8.26
C ARG A 124 -4.06 17.77 6.80
N PHE A 125 -4.35 16.50 6.57
CA PHE A 125 -4.48 15.93 5.24
C PHE A 125 -5.84 15.31 5.05
N ASP A 126 -6.38 15.44 3.85
CA ASP A 126 -7.60 14.75 3.42
C ASP A 126 -7.20 13.62 2.47
N LEU A 127 -7.70 12.44 2.72
CA LEU A 127 -7.46 11.27 1.88
C LEU A 127 -8.72 10.97 1.07
N GLU A 128 -8.54 10.82 -0.25
CA GLU A 128 -9.65 10.41 -1.11
C GLU A 128 -9.88 8.90 -0.96
N ALA A 129 -11.07 8.46 -1.36
CA ALA A 129 -11.37 7.03 -1.36
C ALA A 129 -10.37 6.26 -2.22
N PRO A 130 -9.89 5.11 -1.77
CA PRO A 130 -8.92 4.33 -2.55
C PRO A 130 -9.47 3.89 -3.90
N ARG A 131 -8.60 3.85 -4.90
CA ARG A 131 -8.90 3.28 -6.20
C ARG A 131 -8.15 1.98 -6.31
N VAL A 132 -8.87 0.91 -6.62
CA VAL A 132 -8.29 -0.44 -6.66
C VAL A 132 -8.47 -1.04 -8.03
N HIS A 133 -7.40 -1.63 -8.55
CA HIS A 133 -7.49 -2.43 -9.77
C HIS A 133 -6.75 -3.75 -9.61
N ALA A 134 -7.25 -4.76 -10.35
CA ALA A 134 -6.57 -6.04 -10.52
C ALA A 134 -5.93 -6.08 -11.91
N TYR A 135 -4.72 -6.64 -12.03
CA TYR A 135 -4.06 -6.83 -13.32
C TYR A 135 -3.03 -7.95 -13.28
#